data_45fc3cafac7982f08921ae13d5ab8b24
#
_entry.id   45fc3cafac7982f08921ae13d5ab8b24
#
_cell.length_a   1.000
_cell.length_b   1.000
_cell.length_c   1.000
_cell.angle_alpha   90.00
_cell.angle_beta   90.00
_cell.angle_gamma   90.00
#
_symmetry.space_group_name_H-M   'P 1'
#
loop_
_entity.id
_entity.type
_entity.pdbx_description
1 polymer ?
#
loop_
_entity_poly.entity_id
_entity_poly.type
_entity_poly.pdbx_seq_one_letter_code
_entity_poly.pdbx_strand_id
1 'polypeptide(L)'
;MFFSSCRWSSVPWWTDSQSDKGEKIFRYDRLVDEFVSLNSFTSLQCMNTEYPAATRLLIEEVLAIGAVQEPRKADPSFRIPFMYTQISGLNQSIVVGDSLLGISLDKYLGRDYPLYRKYYHDYQRRVMDRSWLVSDALFYYLSHEYPLPDDKVHTLLDYIADYGKIHWVIAHCRNISLEQEAGFEEERVLWYKENETEVWNWLMGHGVLTSADLTMIRLFMEPRGTTPYIGKDSPDQIGLWLGLQIIDHYMKSHPRVTIGELLHENDYEKILRESGYHPSANKK
;
A
#
# COMPACT_ATOMS: atom_id res chain seq x y z
N MET A 1 -9.97 -43.10 -12.48
CA MET A 1 -8.92 -42.43 -11.70
C MET A 1 -7.68 -42.38 -12.54
N PHE A 2 -7.48 -41.28 -13.28
CA PHE A 2 -6.24 -41.06 -13.99
C PHE A 2 -5.78 -39.64 -13.64
N PHE A 3 -4.80 -39.57 -12.74
CA PHE A 3 -4.02 -38.35 -12.57
C PHE A 3 -3.10 -38.25 -13.80
N SER A 4 -3.44 -37.37 -14.71
CA SER A 4 -2.55 -36.98 -15.80
C SER A 4 -1.45 -36.12 -15.18
N SER A 5 -0.29 -36.74 -14.95
CA SER A 5 0.94 -36.03 -14.66
C SER A 5 1.31 -35.18 -15.87
N CYS A 6 1.11 -33.86 -15.80
CA CYS A 6 1.77 -32.96 -16.73
C CYS A 6 3.29 -33.15 -16.58
N ARG A 7 3.87 -33.95 -17.46
CA ARG A 7 5.31 -33.95 -17.70
C ARG A 7 5.66 -32.56 -18.21
N TRP A 8 6.20 -31.72 -17.37
CA TRP A 8 6.91 -30.55 -17.80
C TRP A 8 8.11 -31.03 -18.62
N SER A 9 8.08 -30.70 -19.89
CA SER A 9 9.20 -30.99 -20.77
C SER A 9 10.42 -30.31 -20.21
N SER A 10 11.54 -31.05 -20.17
CA SER A 10 12.88 -30.57 -19.80
C SER A 10 13.43 -29.60 -20.81
N VAL A 11 12.71 -28.52 -21.09
CA VAL A 11 13.24 -27.40 -21.86
C VAL A 11 14.04 -26.56 -20.89
N PRO A 12 15.38 -26.45 -21.09
CA PRO A 12 16.18 -25.63 -20.21
C PRO A 12 15.62 -24.21 -20.11
N TRP A 13 15.61 -23.63 -18.90
CA TRP A 13 15.08 -22.28 -18.61
C TRP A 13 15.75 -21.18 -19.46
N TRP A 14 16.89 -21.48 -20.13
CA TRP A 14 17.61 -20.60 -21.06
C TRP A 14 17.24 -20.81 -22.53
N THR A 15 16.32 -21.68 -22.87
CA THR A 15 15.91 -21.83 -24.27
C THR A 15 14.98 -20.69 -24.64
N ASP A 16 15.52 -19.89 -25.54
CA ASP A 16 14.93 -18.76 -26.20
C ASP A 16 13.53 -19.04 -26.78
N SER A 17 12.55 -18.21 -26.45
CA SER A 17 11.60 -17.80 -27.46
C SER A 17 12.32 -16.71 -28.28
N GLN A 18 12.94 -17.06 -29.40
CA GLN A 18 13.51 -16.06 -30.29
C GLN A 18 12.40 -15.13 -30.75
N SER A 19 12.48 -13.85 -30.35
CA SER A 19 11.85 -12.81 -31.12
C SER A 19 12.60 -12.72 -32.46
N ASP A 20 11.94 -12.39 -33.56
CA ASP A 20 12.53 -12.21 -34.90
C ASP A 20 13.69 -11.20 -34.98
N LYS A 21 14.12 -10.63 -33.84
CA LYS A 21 15.19 -9.64 -33.70
C LYS A 21 16.38 -10.10 -32.85
N GLY A 22 16.45 -11.38 -32.46
CA GLY A 22 17.59 -11.92 -31.71
C GLY A 22 17.72 -11.46 -30.25
N GLU A 23 16.72 -10.78 -29.68
CA GLU A 23 16.70 -10.44 -28.28
C GLU A 23 16.31 -11.66 -27.44
N LYS A 24 17.13 -11.99 -26.44
CA LYS A 24 16.85 -13.07 -25.50
C LYS A 24 15.84 -12.61 -24.48
N ILE A 25 14.68 -13.28 -24.39
CA ILE A 25 13.68 -13.04 -23.33
C ILE A 25 13.91 -14.06 -22.22
N PHE A 26 14.42 -13.59 -21.12
CA PHE A 26 14.59 -14.41 -19.91
C PHE A 26 13.29 -14.51 -19.13
N ARG A 27 12.93 -15.72 -18.72
CA ARG A 27 11.70 -16.04 -18.00
C ARG A 27 11.96 -16.09 -16.50
N TYR A 28 12.19 -14.90 -15.88
CA TYR A 28 12.37 -14.77 -14.43
C TYR A 28 11.19 -15.36 -13.64
N ASP A 29 9.99 -15.22 -14.17
CA ASP A 29 8.76 -15.77 -13.61
C ASP A 29 8.84 -17.30 -13.40
N ARG A 30 9.45 -18.05 -14.33
CA ARG A 30 9.66 -19.49 -14.20
C ARG A 30 10.66 -19.85 -13.11
N LEU A 31 11.73 -19.09 -12.99
CA LEU A 31 12.73 -19.30 -11.94
C LEU A 31 12.12 -19.07 -10.56
N VAL A 32 11.26 -18.05 -10.41
CA VAL A 32 10.51 -17.79 -9.18
C VAL A 32 9.58 -18.96 -8.86
N ASP A 33 8.82 -19.45 -9.84
CA ASP A 33 7.91 -20.60 -9.67
C ASP A 33 8.67 -21.86 -9.23
N GLU A 34 9.78 -22.18 -9.88
CA GLU A 34 10.65 -23.30 -9.47
C GLU A 34 11.23 -23.14 -8.08
N PHE A 35 11.66 -21.94 -7.71
CA PHE A 35 12.19 -21.66 -6.38
C PHE A 35 11.12 -21.84 -5.31
N VAL A 36 9.93 -21.24 -5.51
CA VAL A 36 8.85 -21.26 -4.50
C VAL A 36 8.18 -22.64 -4.42
N SER A 37 7.88 -23.26 -5.59
CA SER A 37 7.13 -24.53 -5.62
C SER A 37 7.98 -25.75 -5.31
N LEU A 38 9.26 -25.75 -5.70
CA LEU A 38 10.17 -26.90 -5.59
C LEU A 38 11.28 -26.70 -4.57
N ASN A 39 11.32 -25.53 -3.90
CA ASN A 39 12.41 -25.13 -3.00
C ASN A 39 13.80 -25.30 -3.65
N SER A 40 13.92 -24.92 -4.92
CA SER A 40 15.10 -25.16 -5.76
C SER A 40 16.21 -24.15 -5.44
N PHE A 41 17.24 -24.60 -4.76
CA PHE A 41 18.44 -23.77 -4.49
C PHE A 41 19.15 -23.36 -5.80
N THR A 42 19.12 -24.20 -6.81
CA THR A 42 19.71 -23.91 -8.12
C THR A 42 18.98 -22.76 -8.81
N SER A 43 17.64 -22.74 -8.77
CA SER A 43 16.83 -21.64 -9.31
C SER A 43 17.12 -20.34 -8.58
N LEU A 44 17.23 -20.37 -7.23
CA LEU A 44 17.61 -19.20 -6.45
C LEU A 44 18.99 -18.67 -6.82
N GLN A 45 19.99 -19.57 -6.98
CA GLN A 45 21.34 -19.19 -7.35
C GLN A 45 21.38 -18.56 -8.75
N CYS A 46 20.62 -19.11 -9.69
CA CYS A 46 20.48 -18.58 -11.03
C CYS A 46 19.82 -17.19 -11.03
N MET A 47 18.72 -17.04 -10.29
CA MET A 47 18.03 -15.77 -10.11
C MET A 47 18.97 -14.70 -9.56
N ASN A 48 19.77 -15.04 -8.54
CA ASN A 48 20.69 -14.10 -7.91
C ASN A 48 21.87 -13.71 -8.83
N THR A 49 22.29 -14.60 -9.72
CA THR A 49 23.37 -14.35 -10.69
C THR A 49 22.90 -13.49 -11.84
N GLU A 50 21.78 -13.87 -12.45
CA GLU A 50 21.28 -13.23 -13.67
C GLU A 50 20.42 -11.98 -13.40
N TYR A 51 19.73 -11.96 -12.26
CA TYR A 51 18.78 -10.90 -11.88
C TYR A 51 18.92 -10.47 -10.41
N PRO A 52 20.11 -10.00 -9.99
CA PRO A 52 20.38 -9.76 -8.57
C PRO A 52 19.41 -8.73 -7.92
N ALA A 53 19.04 -7.69 -8.65
CA ALA A 53 18.12 -6.68 -8.14
C ALA A 53 16.69 -7.22 -7.94
N ALA A 54 16.18 -8.00 -8.91
CA ALA A 54 14.84 -8.59 -8.81
C ALA A 54 14.80 -9.72 -7.78
N THR A 55 15.87 -10.51 -7.66
CA THR A 55 15.98 -11.57 -6.65
C THR A 55 16.04 -10.99 -5.25
N ARG A 56 16.77 -9.91 -5.05
CA ARG A 56 16.84 -9.22 -3.79
C ARG A 56 15.46 -8.66 -3.39
N LEU A 57 14.76 -8.03 -4.32
CA LEU A 57 13.40 -7.56 -4.11
C LEU A 57 12.45 -8.70 -3.71
N LEU A 58 12.51 -9.84 -4.42
CA LEU A 58 11.72 -11.02 -4.10
C LEU A 58 11.97 -11.52 -2.68
N ILE A 59 13.26 -11.71 -2.30
CA ILE A 59 13.62 -12.31 -1.01
C ILE A 59 13.39 -11.33 0.14
N GLU A 60 13.86 -10.09 0.01
CA GLU A 60 13.83 -9.11 1.10
C GLU A 60 12.45 -8.51 1.33
N GLU A 61 11.64 -8.36 0.27
CA GLU A 61 10.36 -7.67 0.35
C GLU A 61 9.17 -8.62 0.15
N VAL A 62 9.08 -9.33 -0.96
CA VAL A 62 7.90 -10.15 -1.30
C VAL A 62 7.76 -11.35 -0.38
N LEU A 63 8.82 -12.11 -0.15
CA LEU A 63 8.77 -13.26 0.76
C LEU A 63 8.62 -12.84 2.22
N ALA A 64 9.09 -11.64 2.58
CA ALA A 64 8.89 -11.08 3.90
C ALA A 64 7.41 -10.79 4.20
N ILE A 65 6.58 -10.45 3.20
CA ILE A 65 5.13 -10.29 3.39
C ILE A 65 4.49 -11.58 3.91
N GLY A 66 4.85 -12.72 3.33
CA GLY A 66 4.37 -14.03 3.78
C GLY A 66 4.87 -14.44 5.18
N ALA A 67 5.99 -13.87 5.63
CA ALA A 67 6.53 -14.09 6.96
C ALA A 67 5.90 -13.17 8.04
N VAL A 68 5.13 -12.15 7.65
CA VAL A 68 4.42 -11.27 8.58
C VAL A 68 3.29 -12.05 9.25
N GLN A 69 3.58 -12.62 10.41
CA GLN A 69 2.58 -13.33 11.22
C GLN A 69 1.80 -12.37 12.14
N GLU A 70 2.22 -11.13 12.26
CA GLU A 70 1.62 -10.16 13.18
C GLU A 70 0.14 -9.86 12.91
N PRO A 71 -0.33 -9.63 11.65
CA PRO A 71 -1.74 -9.47 11.37
C PRO A 71 -2.58 -10.68 11.82
N ARG A 72 -2.05 -11.91 11.67
CA ARG A 72 -2.72 -13.14 12.08
C ARG A 72 -2.73 -13.33 13.58
N LYS A 73 -1.74 -12.82 14.32
CA LYS A 73 -1.77 -12.77 15.78
C LYS A 73 -2.78 -11.75 16.28
N ALA A 74 -2.91 -10.64 15.57
CA ALA A 74 -3.84 -9.56 15.89
C ALA A 74 -5.30 -9.91 15.53
N ASP A 75 -5.49 -10.62 14.42
CA ASP A 75 -6.77 -11.16 13.98
C ASP A 75 -6.62 -12.60 13.46
N PRO A 76 -7.06 -13.61 14.23
CA PRO A 76 -6.99 -15.02 13.81
C PRO A 76 -7.80 -15.37 12.56
N SER A 77 -8.76 -14.53 12.18
CA SER A 77 -9.55 -14.69 10.95
C SER A 77 -8.79 -14.22 9.70
N PHE A 78 -7.70 -13.48 9.86
CA PHE A 78 -6.90 -12.96 8.77
C PHE A 78 -6.37 -14.10 7.88
N ARG A 79 -6.72 -14.04 6.61
CA ARG A 79 -6.27 -15.02 5.62
C ARG A 79 -5.01 -14.52 4.95
N ILE A 80 -4.00 -15.40 4.83
CA ILE A 80 -2.80 -15.10 4.05
C ILE A 80 -3.11 -15.47 2.60
N PRO A 81 -3.06 -14.52 1.65
CA PRO A 81 -3.34 -14.81 0.25
C PRO A 81 -2.22 -15.66 -0.37
N PHE A 82 -2.54 -16.35 -1.45
CA PHE A 82 -1.52 -16.90 -2.33
C PHE A 82 -0.86 -15.74 -3.09
N MET A 83 0.45 -15.56 -2.90
CA MET A 83 1.20 -14.47 -3.50
C MET A 83 1.91 -14.90 -4.77
N TYR A 84 1.88 -14.05 -5.79
CA TYR A 84 2.68 -14.22 -7.01
C TYR A 84 3.25 -12.89 -7.48
N THR A 85 4.31 -12.96 -8.28
CA THR A 85 4.91 -11.78 -8.90
C THR A 85 4.65 -11.77 -10.40
N GLN A 86 4.54 -10.57 -10.96
CA GLN A 86 4.32 -10.36 -12.39
C GLN A 86 5.07 -9.14 -12.91
N ILE A 87 5.07 -9.01 -14.23
CA ILE A 87 5.46 -7.80 -14.95
C ILE A 87 4.20 -7.26 -15.62
N SER A 88 3.75 -6.08 -15.21
CA SER A 88 2.48 -5.50 -15.67
C SER A 88 2.63 -4.56 -16.88
N GLY A 89 3.87 -4.30 -17.32
CA GLY A 89 4.13 -3.24 -18.30
C GLY A 89 3.84 -1.85 -17.75
N LEU A 90 4.10 -1.62 -16.47
CA LEU A 90 3.87 -0.38 -15.73
C LEU A 90 2.39 -0.02 -15.57
N ASN A 91 1.48 -0.96 -15.79
CA ASN A 91 0.05 -0.70 -15.75
C ASN A 91 -0.48 -0.60 -14.31
N GLN A 92 -0.31 -1.64 -13.50
CA GLN A 92 -0.81 -1.71 -12.12
C GLN A 92 0.26 -2.24 -11.16
N SER A 93 0.26 -1.77 -9.92
CA SER A 93 1.25 -2.16 -8.90
C SER A 93 0.88 -3.50 -8.27
N ILE A 94 -0.35 -3.60 -7.81
CA ILE A 94 -0.89 -4.74 -7.05
C ILE A 94 -2.18 -5.21 -7.71
N VAL A 95 -2.39 -6.52 -7.71
CA VAL A 95 -3.64 -7.18 -8.12
C VAL A 95 -4.14 -7.99 -6.93
N VAL A 96 -5.37 -7.75 -6.51
CA VAL A 96 -5.99 -8.48 -5.41
C VAL A 96 -7.20 -9.27 -5.94
N GLY A 97 -7.35 -10.49 -5.46
CA GLY A 97 -8.52 -11.34 -5.67
C GLY A 97 -8.83 -12.11 -4.40
N ASP A 98 -9.92 -12.89 -4.37
CA ASP A 98 -10.47 -13.55 -3.17
C ASP A 98 -9.44 -14.32 -2.30
N SER A 99 -8.36 -14.76 -2.87
CA SER A 99 -7.29 -15.46 -2.16
C SER A 99 -5.94 -15.26 -2.84
N LEU A 100 -5.83 -14.22 -3.67
CA LEU A 100 -4.66 -13.97 -4.51
C LEU A 100 -4.14 -12.56 -4.30
N LEU A 101 -2.82 -12.43 -4.27
CA LEU A 101 -2.11 -11.15 -4.24
C LEU A 101 -1.00 -11.17 -5.30
N GLY A 102 -1.20 -10.45 -6.38
CA GLY A 102 -0.23 -10.28 -7.45
C GLY A 102 0.58 -9.00 -7.28
N ILE A 103 1.90 -9.09 -7.34
CA ILE A 103 2.82 -7.97 -7.16
C ILE A 103 3.57 -7.73 -8.46
N SER A 104 3.45 -6.52 -9.02
CA SER A 104 4.10 -6.13 -10.27
C SER A 104 5.48 -5.55 -9.98
N LEU A 105 6.53 -6.36 -10.16
CA LEU A 105 7.91 -5.98 -9.82
C LEU A 105 8.41 -4.78 -10.64
N ASP A 106 7.89 -4.59 -11.85
CA ASP A 106 8.20 -3.46 -12.71
C ASP A 106 7.69 -2.11 -12.22
N LYS A 107 6.90 -2.07 -11.14
CA LYS A 107 6.42 -0.85 -10.48
C LYS A 107 7.32 -0.39 -9.33
N TYR A 108 8.33 -1.17 -8.94
CA TYR A 108 9.17 -0.93 -7.75
C TYR A 108 10.68 -0.91 -8.05
N LEU A 109 11.06 -0.48 -9.25
CA LEU A 109 12.46 -0.46 -9.71
C LEU A 109 13.27 0.75 -9.20
N GLY A 110 12.64 1.62 -8.42
CA GLY A 110 13.24 2.81 -7.85
C GLY A 110 12.79 4.10 -8.53
N ARG A 111 12.62 5.17 -7.73
CA ARG A 111 12.13 6.49 -8.14
C ARG A 111 12.80 7.04 -9.40
N ASP A 112 14.09 6.75 -9.55
CA ASP A 112 14.92 7.30 -10.64
C ASP A 112 15.04 6.39 -11.86
N TYR A 113 14.29 5.30 -11.90
CA TYR A 113 14.29 4.41 -13.05
C TYR A 113 13.95 5.18 -14.34
N PRO A 114 14.72 5.01 -15.44
CA PRO A 114 14.62 5.88 -16.62
C PRO A 114 13.22 5.94 -17.25
N LEU A 115 12.50 4.81 -17.29
CA LEU A 115 11.15 4.76 -17.86
C LEU A 115 10.16 5.53 -16.96
N TYR A 116 10.33 5.51 -15.62
CA TYR A 116 9.46 6.26 -14.73
C TYR A 116 9.61 7.76 -14.95
N ARG A 117 10.84 8.26 -15.11
CA ARG A 117 11.08 9.68 -15.43
C ARG A 117 10.38 10.12 -16.72
N LYS A 118 10.21 9.22 -17.66
CA LYS A 118 9.57 9.50 -18.96
C LYS A 118 8.06 9.54 -18.88
N TYR A 119 7.42 8.72 -18.02
CA TYR A 119 5.97 8.49 -18.05
C TYR A 119 5.23 8.96 -16.80
N TYR A 120 5.94 9.25 -15.69
CA TYR A 120 5.34 9.59 -14.41
C TYR A 120 5.85 10.91 -13.87
N HIS A 121 4.95 11.67 -13.24
CA HIS A 121 5.32 12.87 -12.50
C HIS A 121 6.11 12.52 -11.22
N ASP A 122 6.84 13.49 -10.68
CA ASP A 122 7.69 13.28 -9.51
C ASP A 122 6.93 12.75 -8.29
N TYR A 123 5.74 13.32 -8.02
CA TYR A 123 4.87 12.86 -6.92
C TYR A 123 4.41 11.41 -7.08
N GLN A 124 4.20 10.93 -8.31
CA GLN A 124 3.83 9.53 -8.57
C GLN A 124 5.03 8.59 -8.38
N ARG A 125 6.22 9.03 -8.74
CA ARG A 125 7.45 8.22 -8.65
C ARG A 125 7.92 8.00 -7.22
N ARG A 126 7.46 8.80 -6.25
CA ARG A 126 7.83 8.66 -4.82
C ARG A 126 7.55 7.27 -4.27
N VAL A 127 6.43 6.68 -4.66
CA VAL A 127 5.99 5.35 -4.21
C VAL A 127 6.44 4.22 -5.13
N MET A 128 7.18 4.50 -6.19
CA MET A 128 7.67 3.49 -7.15
C MET A 128 9.06 2.98 -6.78
N ASP A 129 9.29 2.82 -5.49
CA ASP A 129 10.52 2.26 -4.92
C ASP A 129 10.20 0.98 -4.16
N ARG A 130 11.18 0.08 -4.06
CA ARG A 130 11.02 -1.22 -3.39
C ARG A 130 10.58 -1.10 -1.93
N SER A 131 10.92 -0.02 -1.24
CA SER A 131 10.50 0.24 0.15
C SER A 131 8.98 0.33 0.32
N TRP A 132 8.25 0.61 -0.77
CA TRP A 132 6.80 0.73 -0.80
C TRP A 132 6.07 -0.57 -1.07
N LEU A 133 6.77 -1.58 -1.62
CA LEU A 133 6.15 -2.81 -2.08
C LEU A 133 5.33 -3.49 -0.98
N VAL A 134 5.85 -3.57 0.24
CA VAL A 134 5.17 -4.21 1.37
C VAL A 134 3.96 -3.39 1.82
N SER A 135 4.11 -2.07 1.94
CA SER A 135 2.98 -1.18 2.28
C SER A 135 1.86 -1.26 1.25
N ASP A 136 2.19 -1.15 -0.04
CA ASP A 136 1.20 -1.23 -1.10
C ASP A 136 0.49 -2.59 -1.11
N ALA A 137 1.25 -3.69 -0.99
CA ALA A 137 0.68 -5.03 -0.96
C ALA A 137 -0.29 -5.21 0.20
N LEU A 138 0.08 -4.78 1.41
CA LEU A 138 -0.78 -4.83 2.58
C LEU A 138 -1.97 -3.88 2.46
N PHE A 139 -1.76 -2.66 1.95
CA PHE A 139 -2.83 -1.69 1.78
C PHE A 139 -3.93 -2.22 0.85
N TYR A 140 -3.57 -2.66 -0.34
CA TYR A 140 -4.54 -3.19 -1.29
C TYR A 140 -5.21 -4.47 -0.80
N TYR A 141 -4.47 -5.34 -0.11
CA TYR A 141 -5.04 -6.56 0.45
C TYR A 141 -6.00 -6.28 1.60
N LEU A 142 -5.62 -5.44 2.56
CA LEU A 142 -6.49 -5.05 3.68
C LEU A 142 -7.73 -4.29 3.20
N SER A 143 -7.58 -3.38 2.23
CA SER A 143 -8.73 -2.67 1.63
C SER A 143 -9.69 -3.61 0.91
N HIS A 144 -9.21 -4.74 0.39
CA HIS A 144 -10.05 -5.78 -0.22
C HIS A 144 -10.78 -6.63 0.84
N GLU A 145 -10.07 -7.02 1.90
CA GLU A 145 -10.64 -7.86 2.97
C GLU A 145 -11.60 -7.07 3.89
N TYR A 146 -11.37 -5.76 4.05
CA TYR A 146 -12.15 -4.86 4.89
C TYR A 146 -12.60 -3.62 4.09
N PRO A 147 -13.45 -3.80 3.07
CA PRO A 147 -13.88 -2.71 2.21
C PRO A 147 -14.81 -1.75 2.95
N LEU A 148 -14.87 -0.51 2.45
CA LEU A 148 -15.95 0.39 2.82
C LEU A 148 -17.31 -0.26 2.53
N PRO A 149 -18.28 -0.23 3.48
CA PRO A 149 -19.60 -0.86 3.27
C PRO A 149 -20.34 -0.26 2.08
N ASP A 150 -20.96 -1.10 1.25
CA ASP A 150 -21.72 -0.66 0.06
C ASP A 150 -23.15 -0.17 0.39
N ASP A 151 -23.50 -0.04 1.67
CA ASP A 151 -24.86 0.24 2.14
C ASP A 151 -25.22 1.73 2.19
N LYS A 152 -24.24 2.63 1.98
CA LYS A 152 -24.41 4.08 2.03
C LYS A 152 -23.49 4.82 1.06
N VAL A 153 -23.85 6.07 0.79
CA VAL A 153 -22.93 7.00 0.12
C VAL A 153 -21.87 7.47 1.12
N HIS A 154 -20.59 7.32 0.76
CA HIS A 154 -19.48 7.66 1.64
C HIS A 154 -19.10 9.12 1.57
N THR A 155 -18.84 9.69 2.74
CA THR A 155 -18.36 11.06 2.91
C THR A 155 -16.84 11.12 2.92
N LEU A 156 -16.28 12.33 2.85
CA LEU A 156 -14.83 12.51 3.02
C LEU A 156 -14.33 11.94 4.37
N LEU A 157 -15.10 12.07 5.46
CA LEU A 157 -14.75 11.50 6.75
C LEU A 157 -14.62 9.97 6.69
N ASP A 158 -15.53 9.29 5.98
CA ASP A 158 -15.48 7.84 5.84
C ASP A 158 -14.15 7.42 5.16
N TYR A 159 -13.76 8.08 4.07
CA TYR A 159 -12.48 7.81 3.40
C TYR A 159 -11.25 8.16 4.25
N ILE A 160 -11.28 9.30 4.95
CA ILE A 160 -10.21 9.73 5.86
C ILE A 160 -9.96 8.67 6.93
N ALA A 161 -11.03 8.23 7.60
CA ALA A 161 -10.92 7.29 8.72
C ALA A 161 -10.58 5.87 8.24
N ASP A 162 -11.15 5.43 7.11
CA ASP A 162 -10.88 4.10 6.54
C ASP A 162 -9.42 3.96 6.08
N TYR A 163 -8.91 4.92 5.30
CA TYR A 163 -7.52 4.92 4.88
C TYR A 163 -6.56 5.07 6.07
N GLY A 164 -6.92 5.95 7.01
CA GLY A 164 -6.16 6.11 8.26
C GLY A 164 -6.09 4.80 9.06
N LYS A 165 -7.20 4.06 9.16
CA LYS A 165 -7.29 2.75 9.82
C LYS A 165 -6.34 1.74 9.20
N ILE A 166 -6.38 1.58 7.88
CA ILE A 166 -5.56 0.62 7.16
C ILE A 166 -4.07 0.97 7.29
N HIS A 167 -3.67 2.21 7.02
CA HIS A 167 -2.27 2.64 7.15
C HIS A 167 -1.76 2.58 8.59
N TRP A 168 -2.60 2.89 9.58
CA TRP A 168 -2.23 2.74 10.99
C TRP A 168 -1.91 1.27 11.32
N VAL A 169 -2.74 0.33 10.86
CA VAL A 169 -2.51 -1.12 11.04
C VAL A 169 -1.22 -1.57 10.36
N ILE A 170 -0.97 -1.12 9.13
CA ILE A 170 0.26 -1.47 8.40
C ILE A 170 1.50 -0.96 9.13
N ALA A 171 1.49 0.29 9.57
CA ALA A 171 2.59 0.88 10.34
C ALA A 171 2.89 0.07 11.61
N HIS A 172 1.85 -0.33 12.32
CA HIS A 172 1.95 -1.16 13.54
C HIS A 172 2.51 -2.55 13.23
N CYS A 173 2.00 -3.23 12.21
CA CYS A 173 2.49 -4.54 11.79
C CYS A 173 3.95 -4.52 11.32
N ARG A 174 4.36 -3.45 10.66
CA ARG A 174 5.74 -3.25 10.18
C ARG A 174 6.69 -2.68 11.22
N ASN A 175 6.16 -2.22 12.37
CA ASN A 175 6.91 -1.53 13.40
C ASN A 175 7.69 -0.31 12.87
N ILE A 176 7.01 0.52 12.08
CA ILE A 176 7.51 1.79 11.54
C ILE A 176 6.63 2.95 11.99
N SER A 177 7.08 4.19 11.82
CA SER A 177 6.25 5.34 12.16
C SER A 177 5.11 5.54 11.16
N LEU A 178 4.05 6.26 11.58
CA LEU A 178 2.91 6.59 10.72
C LEU A 178 3.36 7.44 9.53
N GLU A 179 4.30 8.35 9.75
CA GLU A 179 4.86 9.21 8.71
C GLU A 179 5.65 8.40 7.67
N GLN A 180 6.41 7.40 8.14
CA GLN A 180 7.15 6.49 7.25
C GLN A 180 6.18 5.63 6.42
N GLU A 181 5.11 5.11 7.05
CA GLU A 181 4.10 4.33 6.34
C GLU A 181 3.37 5.16 5.28
N ALA A 182 3.00 6.40 5.59
CA ALA A 182 2.34 7.30 4.67
C ALA A 182 3.28 7.93 3.62
N GLY A 183 4.60 7.74 3.74
CA GLY A 183 5.60 8.33 2.85
C GLY A 183 5.69 9.83 2.93
N PHE A 184 5.43 10.37 4.07
CA PHE A 184 5.54 11.80 4.29
C PHE A 184 6.99 12.18 4.57
N GLU A 185 7.57 12.97 3.67
CA GLU A 185 8.86 13.58 3.86
C GLU A 185 8.83 14.57 5.04
N GLU A 186 9.93 14.78 5.73
CA GLU A 186 10.04 15.60 6.95
C GLU A 186 9.44 17.00 6.77
N GLU A 187 9.70 17.65 5.64
CA GLU A 187 9.16 18.98 5.32
C GLU A 187 7.61 18.98 5.26
N ARG A 188 7.01 17.91 4.70
CA ARG A 188 5.56 17.75 4.64
C ARG A 188 4.96 17.52 6.04
N VAL A 189 5.61 16.67 6.84
CA VAL A 189 5.21 16.42 8.23
C VAL A 189 5.22 17.70 9.05
N LEU A 190 6.25 18.52 8.88
CA LEU A 190 6.35 19.82 9.55
C LEU A 190 5.18 20.73 9.16
N TRP A 191 4.92 20.84 7.86
CA TRP A 191 3.80 21.65 7.37
C TRP A 191 2.46 21.17 7.94
N TYR A 192 2.18 19.84 7.93
CA TYR A 192 0.95 19.31 8.51
C TYR A 192 0.81 19.68 9.98
N LYS A 193 1.85 19.47 10.80
CA LYS A 193 1.83 19.77 12.23
C LYS A 193 1.61 21.26 12.52
N GLU A 194 2.14 22.14 11.70
CA GLU A 194 1.98 23.58 11.85
C GLU A 194 0.60 24.09 11.43
N ASN A 195 -0.01 23.44 10.44
CA ASN A 195 -1.27 23.90 9.82
C ASN A 195 -2.49 23.03 10.18
N GLU A 196 -2.33 21.99 10.96
CA GLU A 196 -3.36 21.00 11.28
C GLU A 196 -4.64 21.62 11.82
N THR A 197 -4.51 22.57 12.73
CA THR A 197 -5.66 23.30 13.31
C THR A 197 -6.41 24.13 12.28
N GLU A 198 -5.68 24.84 11.40
CA GLU A 198 -6.28 25.66 10.37
C GLU A 198 -7.00 24.80 9.32
N VAL A 199 -6.36 23.72 8.89
CA VAL A 199 -6.96 22.73 7.99
C VAL A 199 -8.24 22.14 8.60
N TRP A 200 -8.19 21.70 9.84
CA TRP A 200 -9.35 21.14 10.54
C TRP A 200 -10.53 22.11 10.62
N ASN A 201 -10.24 23.35 11.03
CA ASN A 201 -11.26 24.39 11.12
C ASN A 201 -11.86 24.74 9.75
N TRP A 202 -11.04 24.72 8.71
CA TRP A 202 -11.50 24.94 7.34
C TRP A 202 -12.45 23.81 6.89
N LEU A 203 -12.08 22.54 7.09
CA LEU A 203 -12.91 21.37 6.75
C LEU A 203 -14.26 21.39 7.49
N MET A 204 -14.22 21.67 8.80
CA MET A 204 -15.42 21.77 9.63
C MET A 204 -16.30 22.94 9.23
N GLY A 205 -15.71 24.12 9.04
CA GLY A 205 -16.44 25.37 8.73
C GLY A 205 -17.12 25.34 7.36
N HIS A 206 -16.60 24.56 6.41
CA HIS A 206 -17.18 24.40 5.08
C HIS A 206 -18.02 23.12 4.91
N GLY A 207 -18.19 22.32 5.96
CA GLY A 207 -18.93 21.05 5.91
C GLY A 207 -18.33 20.01 4.98
N VAL A 208 -17.03 20.10 4.69
CA VAL A 208 -16.37 19.24 3.72
C VAL A 208 -16.21 17.82 4.22
N LEU A 209 -16.04 17.62 5.54
CA LEU A 209 -15.93 16.28 6.12
C LEU A 209 -17.17 15.42 5.88
N THR A 210 -18.36 16.04 5.88
CA THR A 210 -19.62 15.34 5.62
C THR A 210 -20.06 15.36 4.15
N SER A 211 -19.20 15.88 3.27
CA SER A 211 -19.45 15.93 1.83
C SER A 211 -19.14 14.59 1.17
N ALA A 212 -20.06 14.16 0.30
CA ALA A 212 -19.89 13.00 -0.58
C ALA A 212 -19.43 13.40 -2.00
N ASP A 213 -18.99 14.65 -2.19
CA ASP A 213 -18.46 15.10 -3.48
C ASP A 213 -17.14 14.40 -3.78
N LEU A 214 -17.16 13.56 -4.80
CA LEU A 214 -15.97 12.80 -5.24
C LEU A 214 -14.80 13.69 -5.65
N THR A 215 -15.06 14.92 -6.11
CA THR A 215 -14.01 15.87 -6.45
C THR A 215 -13.26 16.30 -5.19
N MET A 216 -14.01 16.61 -4.13
CA MET A 216 -13.44 16.98 -2.84
C MET A 216 -12.72 15.78 -2.19
N ILE A 217 -13.33 14.59 -2.22
CA ILE A 217 -12.70 13.37 -1.70
C ILE A 217 -11.35 13.14 -2.37
N ARG A 218 -11.31 13.14 -3.71
CA ARG A 218 -10.06 12.96 -4.46
C ARG A 218 -9.03 14.04 -4.17
N LEU A 219 -9.48 15.28 -3.99
CA LEU A 219 -8.60 16.40 -3.70
C LEU A 219 -7.82 16.23 -2.40
N PHE A 220 -8.49 15.71 -1.36
CA PHE A 220 -7.87 15.52 -0.04
C PHE A 220 -7.16 14.18 0.13
N MET A 221 -7.56 13.16 -0.62
CA MET A 221 -7.05 11.79 -0.44
C MET A 221 -5.97 11.38 -1.44
N GLU A 222 -6.06 11.83 -2.71
CA GLU A 222 -5.14 11.38 -3.75
C GLU A 222 -3.81 12.17 -3.78
N PRO A 223 -2.69 11.51 -4.15
CA PRO A 223 -1.43 12.20 -4.38
C PRO A 223 -1.52 13.06 -5.65
N ARG A 224 -1.38 14.38 -5.53
CA ARG A 224 -1.50 15.37 -6.62
C ARG A 224 -0.43 16.46 -6.58
N GLY A 225 0.42 16.42 -5.55
CA GLY A 225 1.44 17.42 -5.29
C GLY A 225 0.97 18.53 -4.35
N THR A 226 -0.25 19.07 -4.49
CA THR A 226 -0.78 20.13 -3.62
C THR A 226 -2.30 20.03 -3.40
N THR A 227 -2.79 20.70 -2.33
CA THR A 227 -4.23 20.85 -2.04
C THR A 227 -4.62 22.34 -2.13
N PRO A 228 -4.99 22.85 -3.32
CA PRO A 228 -5.07 24.29 -3.62
C PRO A 228 -6.03 25.10 -2.73
N TYR A 229 -7.09 24.48 -2.20
CA TYR A 229 -8.10 25.18 -1.38
C TYR A 229 -7.60 25.55 0.02
N ILE A 230 -6.56 24.88 0.51
CA ILE A 230 -5.99 25.15 1.83
C ILE A 230 -4.88 26.22 1.73
N GLY A 231 -4.10 26.19 0.66
CA GLY A 231 -3.02 27.15 0.43
C GLY A 231 -2.16 26.78 -0.75
N LYS A 232 -1.40 27.74 -1.28
CA LYS A 232 -0.52 27.48 -2.45
C LYS A 232 0.57 26.46 -2.18
N ASP A 233 1.06 26.43 -0.95
CA ASP A 233 2.18 25.58 -0.53
C ASP A 233 1.70 24.37 0.28
N SER A 234 0.37 24.14 0.34
CA SER A 234 -0.17 23.01 1.07
C SER A 234 0.17 21.71 0.34
N PRO A 235 0.72 20.71 1.04
CA PRO A 235 0.95 19.40 0.44
C PRO A 235 -0.36 18.69 0.09
N ASP A 236 -0.26 17.62 -0.70
CA ASP A 236 -1.37 16.73 -1.01
C ASP A 236 -1.62 15.71 0.12
N GLN A 237 -2.67 14.90 -0.01
CA GLN A 237 -3.00 13.83 0.93
C GLN A 237 -3.23 14.28 2.40
N ILE A 238 -3.72 15.50 2.58
CA ILE A 238 -4.09 16.03 3.90
C ILE A 238 -5.09 15.11 4.60
N GLY A 239 -6.03 14.50 3.85
CA GLY A 239 -6.98 13.53 4.38
C GLY A 239 -6.30 12.31 5.01
N LEU A 240 -5.29 11.76 4.37
CA LEU A 240 -4.52 10.65 4.95
C LEU A 240 -3.82 11.07 6.25
N TRP A 241 -3.18 12.26 6.29
CA TRP A 241 -2.60 12.78 7.51
C TRP A 241 -3.61 12.85 8.65
N LEU A 242 -4.78 13.46 8.41
CA LEU A 242 -5.83 13.58 9.42
C LEU A 242 -6.36 12.21 9.86
N GLY A 243 -6.53 11.29 8.92
CA GLY A 243 -6.96 9.93 9.21
C GLY A 243 -6.02 9.21 10.17
N LEU A 244 -4.72 9.30 9.92
CA LEU A 244 -3.70 8.75 10.81
C LEU A 244 -3.76 9.35 12.20
N GLN A 245 -3.94 10.68 12.32
CA GLN A 245 -4.06 11.34 13.63
C GLN A 245 -5.33 10.91 14.37
N ILE A 246 -6.48 10.85 13.68
CA ILE A 246 -7.75 10.43 14.28
C ILE A 246 -7.66 8.99 14.81
N ILE A 247 -7.14 8.07 13.99
CA ILE A 247 -7.03 6.66 14.38
C ILE A 247 -6.01 6.47 15.51
N ASP A 248 -4.88 7.17 15.46
CA ASP A 248 -3.87 7.09 16.51
C ASP A 248 -4.39 7.60 17.86
N HIS A 249 -5.17 8.69 17.86
CA HIS A 249 -5.87 9.18 19.05
C HIS A 249 -6.93 8.18 19.54
N TYR A 250 -7.71 7.60 18.63
CA TYR A 250 -8.71 6.59 18.96
C TYR A 250 -8.06 5.38 19.63
N MET A 251 -7.02 4.81 19.04
CA MET A 251 -6.33 3.63 19.59
C MET A 251 -5.60 3.93 20.91
N LYS A 252 -5.03 5.11 21.08
CA LYS A 252 -4.42 5.53 22.35
C LYS A 252 -5.46 5.71 23.47
N SER A 253 -6.65 6.19 23.15
CA SER A 253 -7.75 6.34 24.14
C SER A 253 -8.48 5.02 24.41
N HIS A 254 -8.35 4.03 23.51
CA HIS A 254 -9.00 2.72 23.60
C HIS A 254 -8.00 1.55 23.59
N PRO A 255 -7.10 1.41 24.58
CA PRO A 255 -6.01 0.44 24.57
C PRO A 255 -6.45 -1.03 24.61
N ARG A 256 -7.74 -1.29 24.73
CA ARG A 256 -8.32 -2.65 24.69
C ARG A 256 -8.84 -3.04 23.32
N VAL A 257 -9.00 -2.09 22.42
CA VAL A 257 -9.43 -2.36 21.03
C VAL A 257 -8.30 -3.08 20.32
N THR A 258 -8.61 -4.23 19.77
CA THR A 258 -7.68 -5.02 18.98
C THR A 258 -7.60 -4.51 17.53
N ILE A 259 -6.56 -4.88 16.81
CA ILE A 259 -6.43 -4.56 15.37
C ILE A 259 -7.62 -5.13 14.57
N GLY A 260 -8.04 -6.36 14.89
CA GLY A 260 -9.21 -6.96 14.24
C GLY A 260 -10.50 -6.18 14.48
N GLU A 261 -10.75 -5.76 15.73
CA GLU A 261 -11.91 -4.91 16.04
C GLU A 261 -11.83 -3.55 15.33
N LEU A 262 -10.66 -2.94 15.26
CA LEU A 262 -10.46 -1.69 14.51
C LEU A 262 -10.78 -1.88 13.03
N LEU A 263 -10.30 -2.94 12.38
CA LEU A 263 -10.53 -3.21 10.97
C LEU A 263 -12.01 -3.43 10.63
N HIS A 264 -12.78 -4.03 11.55
CA HIS A 264 -14.22 -4.26 11.39
C HIS A 264 -15.10 -3.07 11.80
N GLU A 265 -14.54 -2.05 12.48
CA GLU A 265 -15.30 -0.88 12.87
C GLU A 265 -15.55 0.03 11.66
N ASN A 266 -16.82 0.22 11.31
CA ASN A 266 -17.24 1.02 10.16
C ASN A 266 -18.11 2.23 10.55
N ASP A 267 -18.29 2.49 11.85
CA ASP A 267 -18.88 3.73 12.34
C ASP A 267 -17.80 4.81 12.51
N TYR A 268 -17.48 5.46 11.39
CA TYR A 268 -16.40 6.46 11.33
C TYR A 268 -16.73 7.74 12.11
N GLU A 269 -18.01 8.08 12.27
CA GLU A 269 -18.44 9.19 13.15
C GLU A 269 -18.21 8.85 14.62
N LYS A 270 -18.44 7.59 15.00
CA LYS A 270 -18.11 7.09 16.34
C LYS A 270 -16.62 7.14 16.57
N ILE A 271 -15.80 6.65 15.63
CA ILE A 271 -14.33 6.71 15.72
C ILE A 271 -13.88 8.16 15.95
N LEU A 272 -14.36 9.11 15.13
CA LEU A 272 -14.01 10.52 15.27
C LEU A 272 -14.42 11.06 16.64
N ARG A 273 -15.65 10.84 17.05
CA ARG A 273 -16.17 11.32 18.34
C ARG A 273 -15.39 10.74 19.53
N GLU A 274 -15.12 9.44 19.50
CA GLU A 274 -14.48 8.73 20.62
C GLU A 274 -12.94 8.89 20.60
N SER A 275 -12.34 9.25 19.48
CA SER A 275 -10.92 9.61 19.42
C SER A 275 -10.58 10.83 20.26
N GLY A 276 -11.57 11.71 20.50
CA GLY A 276 -11.31 13.00 21.12
C GLY A 276 -10.38 13.90 20.31
N TYR A 277 -10.21 13.61 19.02
CA TYR A 277 -9.32 14.37 18.17
C TYR A 277 -9.85 15.80 17.92
N HIS A 278 -9.17 16.75 18.49
CA HIS A 278 -9.41 18.18 18.30
C HIS A 278 -8.06 18.89 18.24
N PRO A 279 -7.50 19.12 17.04
CA PRO A 279 -6.27 19.86 16.94
C PRO A 279 -6.49 21.27 17.48
N SER A 280 -5.85 21.58 18.61
CA SER A 280 -5.86 22.91 19.20
C SER A 280 -4.70 23.72 18.67
N ALA A 281 -4.93 25.02 18.42
CA ALA A 281 -3.84 25.90 18.04
C ALA A 281 -2.69 25.77 19.04
N ASN A 282 -1.53 25.37 18.57
CA ASN A 282 -0.32 25.38 19.39
C ASN A 282 -0.17 26.81 19.92
N LYS A 283 -0.37 27.00 21.21
CA LYS A 283 -0.03 28.24 21.86
C LYS A 283 1.49 28.40 21.73
N LYS A 284 1.91 29.25 20.79
CA LYS A 284 3.29 29.71 20.70
C LYS A 284 3.70 30.43 21.97
#